data_699d814ec999375b388e9e2ea18238a8
#
_entry.id   699d814ec999375b388e9e2ea18238a8
#
_cell.length_a   1.000
_cell.length_b   1.000
_cell.length_c   1.000
_cell.angle_alpha   90.00
_cell.angle_beta   90.00
_cell.angle_gamma   90.00
#
_symmetry.space_group_name_H-M   'P 1'
#
loop_
_entity.id
_entity.type
_entity.pdbx_description
1 polymer ?
#
loop_
_entity_poly.entity_id
_entity_poly.type
_entity_poly.pdbx_seq_one_letter_code
_entity_poly.pdbx_strand_id
1 'polypeptide(L)'
;MGRYYELKELESRAPKLFGIPTGTKLDDMFYRIEKVREGYIKKSLGGIPHLAVINITGVPDTGKSLLAEQFAVKQASGGYRVLFVTVESPATFLYAAIKRKADAMGVDFSRVEGNIVVIDASESDEMRENVRELLDTMAYAIKEKKCTNVVIDSVTGLYEHKEVMARQIVRQIFNFLKKFRQTGILVSQKRSAQASESAEAAGGLAVAHIVDGTIVLDKKLIESRWDVNLYGLEIGEVIRTLRIDGCRLTSHDSRTWVFEIAESGLVELISPLSEFITRKSG
;
A
#
# COMPACT_ATOMS: atom_id res chain seq x y z
N MET A 1 -1.11 35.33 -7.02
CA MET A 1 -0.88 35.02 -8.44
C MET A 1 -0.90 33.52 -8.62
N GLY A 2 -1.79 33.00 -9.48
CA GLY A 2 -1.84 31.58 -9.84
C GLY A 2 -0.58 31.18 -10.61
N ARG A 3 -0.06 29.97 -10.34
CA ARG A 3 1.05 29.40 -11.13
C ARG A 3 0.46 28.74 -12.37
N TYR A 4 0.87 29.15 -13.56
CA TYR A 4 0.56 28.50 -14.83
C TYR A 4 1.86 28.18 -15.57
N TYR A 5 1.82 27.14 -16.39
CA TYR A 5 2.97 26.66 -17.15
C TYR A 5 2.51 26.25 -18.56
N GLU A 6 3.33 26.47 -19.56
CA GLU A 6 3.20 25.75 -20.81
C GLU A 6 3.66 24.30 -20.64
N LEU A 7 3.01 23.34 -21.31
CA LEU A 7 3.31 21.91 -21.12
C LEU A 7 4.80 21.59 -21.38
N LYS A 8 5.41 22.23 -22.36
CA LYS A 8 6.83 22.05 -22.71
C LYS A 8 7.78 22.43 -21.56
N GLU A 9 7.39 23.39 -20.70
CA GLU A 9 8.23 23.82 -19.57
C GLU A 9 8.28 22.77 -18.45
N LEU A 10 7.37 21.80 -18.48
CA LEU A 10 7.26 20.74 -17.48
C LEU A 10 8.06 19.48 -17.86
N GLU A 11 8.54 19.36 -19.11
CA GLU A 11 9.23 18.16 -19.60
C GLU A 11 10.42 17.75 -18.69
N SER A 12 11.28 18.70 -18.35
CA SER A 12 12.45 18.44 -17.49
C SER A 12 12.11 18.16 -16.03
N ARG A 13 10.89 18.49 -15.61
CA ARG A 13 10.38 18.30 -14.23
C ARG A 13 9.47 17.08 -14.10
N ALA A 14 9.07 16.50 -15.22
CA ALA A 14 8.19 15.33 -15.23
C ALA A 14 8.86 14.14 -14.50
N PRO A 15 8.13 13.43 -13.65
CA PRO A 15 8.68 12.26 -12.97
C PRO A 15 8.97 11.15 -13.97
N LYS A 16 10.10 10.47 -13.79
CA LYS A 16 10.39 9.25 -14.55
C LYS A 16 9.51 8.12 -14.04
N LEU A 17 8.89 7.39 -14.95
CA LEU A 17 8.05 6.24 -14.62
C LEU A 17 8.90 4.97 -14.53
N PHE A 18 9.07 4.45 -13.32
CA PHE A 18 9.69 3.16 -13.01
C PHE A 18 9.04 2.59 -11.74
N GLY A 19 9.29 1.32 -11.45
CA GLY A 19 8.70 0.64 -10.29
C GLY A 19 9.54 0.74 -9.04
N ILE A 20 8.86 0.84 -7.90
CA ILE A 20 9.43 0.74 -6.56
C ILE A 20 9.06 -0.64 -6.02
N PRO A 21 10.02 -1.58 -5.88
CA PRO A 21 9.75 -2.97 -5.52
C PRO A 21 9.06 -3.10 -4.15
N THR A 22 8.07 -3.98 -4.09
CA THR A 22 7.35 -4.33 -2.85
C THR A 22 7.92 -5.59 -2.18
N GLY A 23 8.65 -6.39 -2.95
CA GLY A 23 9.11 -7.70 -2.53
C GLY A 23 8.03 -8.79 -2.66
N THR A 24 7.02 -8.54 -3.48
CA THR A 24 5.94 -9.48 -3.78
C THR A 24 5.68 -9.54 -5.29
N LYS A 25 4.81 -10.46 -5.74
CA LYS A 25 4.37 -10.49 -7.15
C LYS A 25 3.60 -9.23 -7.58
N LEU A 26 3.24 -8.32 -6.67
CA LEU A 26 2.74 -6.99 -7.02
C LEU A 26 3.71 -6.23 -7.94
N ASP A 27 4.99 -6.55 -7.87
CA ASP A 27 6.04 -5.91 -8.66
C ASP A 27 5.81 -6.11 -10.17
N ASP A 28 5.11 -7.18 -10.56
CA ASP A 28 4.77 -7.47 -11.96
C ASP A 28 3.38 -6.95 -12.38
N MET A 29 2.58 -6.49 -11.42
CA MET A 29 1.18 -6.10 -11.68
C MET A 29 1.02 -4.67 -12.22
N PHE A 30 2.03 -3.82 -12.08
CA PHE A 30 2.06 -2.49 -12.68
C PHE A 30 2.96 -2.50 -13.92
N TYR A 31 2.43 -2.02 -15.04
CA TYR A 31 3.13 -2.09 -16.32
C TYR A 31 2.82 -0.90 -17.21
N ARG A 32 3.69 -0.66 -18.18
CA ARG A 32 3.47 0.27 -19.27
C ARG A 32 3.27 -0.49 -20.58
N ILE A 33 2.55 0.14 -21.49
CA ILE A 33 2.38 -0.36 -22.85
C ILE A 33 3.43 0.31 -23.71
N GLU A 34 4.31 -0.48 -24.30
CA GLU A 34 5.30 0.01 -25.26
C GLU A 34 4.91 -0.43 -26.67
N LYS A 35 4.95 0.52 -27.62
CA LYS A 35 4.75 0.22 -29.04
C LYS A 35 6.02 -0.43 -29.60
N VAL A 36 5.86 -1.56 -30.24
CA VAL A 36 6.93 -2.25 -30.98
C VAL A 36 6.55 -2.34 -32.47
N ARG A 37 7.47 -2.85 -33.32
CA ARG A 37 7.23 -2.91 -34.77
C ARG A 37 5.94 -3.65 -35.14
N GLU A 38 5.60 -4.70 -34.43
CA GLU A 38 4.44 -5.59 -34.70
C GLU A 38 3.36 -5.51 -33.59
N GLY A 39 3.06 -4.32 -33.06
CA GLY A 39 1.98 -4.15 -32.10
C GLY A 39 2.40 -3.50 -30.79
N TYR A 40 1.93 -4.03 -29.66
CA TYR A 40 2.16 -3.48 -28.33
C TYR A 40 2.61 -4.59 -27.38
N ILE A 41 3.57 -4.29 -26.51
CA ILE A 41 4.00 -5.19 -25.44
C ILE A 41 3.72 -4.57 -24.07
N LYS A 42 3.39 -5.43 -23.10
CA LYS A 42 3.32 -5.07 -21.69
C LYS A 42 4.73 -5.17 -21.09
N LYS A 43 5.22 -4.10 -20.48
CA LYS A 43 6.49 -4.09 -19.79
C LYS A 43 6.26 -3.77 -18.33
N SER A 44 6.56 -4.72 -17.44
CA SER A 44 6.49 -4.51 -15.99
C SER A 44 7.33 -3.29 -15.58
N LEU A 45 6.83 -2.53 -14.62
CA LEU A 45 7.60 -1.46 -13.97
C LEU A 45 8.58 -2.01 -12.95
N GLY A 46 8.37 -3.23 -12.44
CA GLY A 46 9.16 -3.82 -11.35
C GLY A 46 8.76 -3.28 -9.97
N GLY A 47 7.50 -2.93 -9.77
CA GLY A 47 6.96 -2.44 -8.50
C GLY A 47 5.87 -1.39 -8.67
N ILE A 48 5.46 -0.80 -7.54
CA ILE A 48 4.50 0.31 -7.57
C ILE A 48 5.12 1.54 -8.26
N PRO A 49 4.33 2.37 -8.97
CA PRO A 49 4.89 3.50 -9.71
C PRO A 49 5.64 4.47 -8.79
N HIS A 50 6.84 4.87 -9.19
CA HIS A 50 7.62 5.88 -8.48
C HIS A 50 6.80 7.17 -8.27
N LEU A 51 6.88 7.74 -7.07
CA LEU A 51 6.10 8.88 -6.60
C LEU A 51 4.58 8.67 -6.59
N ALA A 52 4.10 7.44 -6.71
CA ALA A 52 2.70 7.12 -6.45
C ALA A 52 2.40 7.21 -4.96
N VAL A 53 1.20 7.64 -4.64
CA VAL A 53 0.57 7.46 -3.34
C VAL A 53 -0.49 6.38 -3.49
N ILE A 54 -0.20 5.21 -2.94
CA ILE A 54 -1.06 4.02 -3.03
C ILE A 54 -1.77 3.80 -1.70
N ASN A 55 -3.07 3.61 -1.76
CA ASN A 55 -3.86 3.19 -0.61
C ASN A 55 -4.00 1.67 -0.58
N ILE A 56 -3.66 1.04 0.54
CA ILE A 56 -3.97 -0.37 0.82
C ILE A 56 -5.17 -0.40 1.76
N THR A 57 -6.30 -0.91 1.28
CA THR A 57 -7.54 -0.93 2.03
C THR A 57 -8.12 -2.35 2.16
N GLY A 58 -8.93 -2.57 3.18
CA GLY A 58 -9.60 -3.85 3.43
C GLY A 58 -10.18 -3.92 4.83
N VAL A 59 -10.98 -4.96 5.09
CA VAL A 59 -11.50 -5.24 6.43
C VAL A 59 -10.38 -5.62 7.41
N PRO A 60 -10.62 -5.60 8.72
CA PRO A 60 -9.63 -6.04 9.70
C PRO A 60 -9.09 -7.44 9.39
N ASP A 61 -7.81 -7.67 9.73
CA ASP A 61 -7.14 -8.97 9.59
C ASP A 61 -7.03 -9.51 8.14
N THR A 62 -6.90 -8.60 7.16
CA THR A 62 -6.62 -8.98 5.77
C THR A 62 -5.14 -8.89 5.38
N GLY A 63 -4.24 -8.50 6.31
CA GLY A 63 -2.80 -8.42 6.04
C GLY A 63 -2.33 -7.06 5.48
N LYS A 64 -3.11 -5.98 5.62
CA LYS A 64 -2.73 -4.63 5.15
C LYS A 64 -1.40 -4.15 5.73
N SER A 65 -1.28 -4.16 7.06
CA SER A 65 -0.07 -3.78 7.78
C SER A 65 1.10 -4.68 7.42
N LEU A 66 0.87 -6.01 7.29
CA LEU A 66 1.89 -6.96 6.88
C LEU A 66 2.48 -6.64 5.51
N LEU A 67 1.63 -6.25 4.54
CA LEU A 67 2.07 -5.85 3.20
C LEU A 67 2.84 -4.52 3.24
N ALA A 68 2.40 -3.55 4.04
CA ALA A 68 3.07 -2.27 4.22
C ALA A 68 4.44 -2.42 4.90
N GLU A 69 4.55 -3.29 5.92
CA GLU A 69 5.81 -3.65 6.56
C GLU A 69 6.76 -4.35 5.59
N GLN A 70 6.25 -5.29 4.77
CA GLN A 70 7.04 -6.01 3.78
C GLN A 70 7.62 -5.05 2.73
N PHE A 71 6.82 -4.08 2.26
CA PHE A 71 7.30 -2.99 1.42
C PHE A 71 8.41 -2.19 2.11
N ALA A 72 8.22 -1.79 3.37
CA ALA A 72 9.21 -1.01 4.11
C ALA A 72 10.54 -1.75 4.25
N VAL A 73 10.50 -3.05 4.63
CA VAL A 73 11.70 -3.90 4.71
C VAL A 73 12.38 -4.05 3.36
N LYS A 74 11.59 -4.28 2.28
CA LYS A 74 12.14 -4.40 0.91
C LYS A 74 12.88 -3.14 0.49
N GLN A 75 12.31 -1.96 0.75
CA GLN A 75 12.94 -0.70 0.40
C GLN A 75 14.20 -0.43 1.26
N ALA A 76 14.09 -0.64 2.57
CA ALA A 76 15.21 -0.46 3.50
C ALA A 76 16.38 -1.37 3.19
N SER A 77 16.13 -2.64 2.85
CA SER A 77 17.16 -3.62 2.46
C SER A 77 17.89 -3.24 1.17
N GLY A 78 17.21 -2.50 0.28
CA GLY A 78 17.79 -1.93 -0.94
C GLY A 78 18.57 -0.63 -0.71
N GLY A 79 18.69 -0.16 0.54
CA GLY A 79 19.39 1.08 0.90
C GLY A 79 18.54 2.35 0.77
N TYR A 80 17.24 2.24 0.50
CA TYR A 80 16.33 3.36 0.45
C TYR A 80 15.73 3.64 1.83
N ARG A 81 15.74 4.90 2.24
CA ARG A 81 15.18 5.27 3.55
C ARG A 81 13.67 5.41 3.49
N VAL A 82 13.02 4.75 4.43
CA VAL A 82 11.57 4.74 4.61
C VAL A 82 11.20 5.48 5.88
N LEU A 83 10.31 6.45 5.78
CA LEU A 83 9.63 7.02 6.93
C LEU A 83 8.38 6.20 7.21
N PHE A 84 8.32 5.54 8.37
CA PHE A 84 7.16 4.78 8.81
C PHE A 84 6.45 5.55 9.94
N VAL A 85 5.22 5.97 9.67
CA VAL A 85 4.35 6.60 10.66
C VAL A 85 3.41 5.53 11.20
N THR A 86 3.57 5.18 12.47
CA THR A 86 2.64 4.28 13.16
C THR A 86 1.62 5.10 13.94
N VAL A 87 0.33 4.80 13.73
CA VAL A 87 -0.78 5.55 14.32
C VAL A 87 -1.56 4.71 15.36
N GLU A 88 -1.57 3.39 15.17
CA GLU A 88 -2.35 2.48 16.00
C GLU A 88 -1.47 1.67 16.98
N SER A 89 -0.24 1.38 16.62
CA SER A 89 0.67 0.55 17.42
C SER A 89 1.90 1.32 17.86
N PRO A 90 2.36 1.18 19.13
CA PRO A 90 3.60 1.79 19.58
C PRO A 90 4.82 1.38 18.73
N ALA A 91 5.79 2.27 18.58
CA ALA A 91 7.01 2.06 17.78
C ALA A 91 7.80 0.81 18.18
N THR A 92 7.78 0.44 19.46
CA THR A 92 8.45 -0.77 19.97
C THR A 92 7.86 -2.07 19.41
N PHE A 93 6.55 -2.12 19.20
CA PHE A 93 5.86 -3.25 18.55
C PHE A 93 6.16 -3.28 17.04
N LEU A 94 6.17 -2.10 16.39
CA LEU A 94 6.59 -1.99 15.00
C LEU A 94 8.03 -2.48 14.81
N TYR A 95 8.96 -2.11 15.71
CA TYR A 95 10.35 -2.61 15.66
C TYR A 95 10.39 -4.15 15.66
N ALA A 96 9.65 -4.79 16.56
CA ALA A 96 9.60 -6.24 16.64
C ALA A 96 8.96 -6.87 15.38
N ALA A 97 7.94 -6.24 14.82
CA ALA A 97 7.30 -6.69 13.58
C ALA A 97 8.25 -6.59 12.37
N ILE A 98 8.93 -5.45 12.21
CA ILE A 98 9.92 -5.23 11.13
C ILE A 98 11.09 -6.21 11.24
N LYS A 99 11.59 -6.48 12.45
CA LYS A 99 12.66 -7.47 12.66
C LYS A 99 12.24 -8.86 12.19
N ARG A 100 11.08 -9.36 12.66
CA ARG A 100 10.53 -10.66 12.22
C ARG A 100 10.31 -10.71 10.72
N LYS A 101 9.87 -9.59 10.12
CA LYS A 101 9.65 -9.47 8.68
C LYS A 101 10.97 -9.55 7.91
N ALA A 102 12.03 -8.89 8.38
CA ALA A 102 13.36 -8.97 7.78
C ALA A 102 13.91 -10.41 7.85
N ASP A 103 13.79 -11.08 9.00
CA ASP A 103 14.19 -12.48 9.19
C ASP A 103 13.41 -13.38 8.20
N ALA A 104 12.09 -13.24 8.09
CA ALA A 104 11.25 -14.00 7.19
C ALA A 104 11.58 -13.78 5.69
N MET A 105 12.03 -12.58 5.34
CA MET A 105 12.47 -12.23 3.99
C MET A 105 13.93 -12.64 3.71
N GLY A 106 14.64 -13.24 4.68
CA GLY A 106 16.05 -13.59 4.56
C GLY A 106 16.96 -12.37 4.42
N VAL A 107 16.58 -11.23 4.99
CA VAL A 107 17.32 -9.97 4.92
C VAL A 107 18.06 -9.74 6.24
N ASP A 108 19.34 -9.39 6.14
CA ASP A 108 20.10 -8.95 7.31
C ASP A 108 19.48 -7.69 7.92
N PHE A 109 19.01 -7.82 9.17
CA PHE A 109 18.31 -6.73 9.86
C PHE A 109 19.19 -5.49 10.03
N SER A 110 20.50 -5.62 10.13
CA SER A 110 21.43 -4.47 10.20
C SER A 110 21.33 -3.53 8.97
N ARG A 111 20.92 -4.07 7.82
CA ARG A 111 20.67 -3.27 6.61
C ARG A 111 19.33 -2.56 6.63
N VAL A 112 18.40 -3.02 7.46
CA VAL A 112 17.03 -2.50 7.55
C VAL A 112 16.91 -1.44 8.62
N GLU A 113 17.39 -1.72 9.84
CA GLU A 113 17.18 -0.87 11.02
C GLU A 113 17.69 0.56 10.86
N GLY A 114 18.81 0.76 10.16
CA GLY A 114 19.37 2.10 9.88
C GLY A 114 18.65 2.87 8.77
N ASN A 115 17.78 2.18 8.02
CA ASN A 115 17.07 2.76 6.86
C ASN A 115 15.56 2.93 7.09
N ILE A 116 15.02 2.56 8.25
CA ILE A 116 13.64 2.87 8.63
C ILE A 116 13.66 3.92 9.74
N VAL A 117 13.00 5.04 9.46
CA VAL A 117 12.79 6.14 10.42
C VAL A 117 11.34 6.05 10.89
N VAL A 118 11.11 6.02 12.20
CA VAL A 118 9.77 5.85 12.76
C VAL A 118 9.29 7.16 13.38
N ILE A 119 8.05 7.54 13.07
CA ILE A 119 7.27 8.52 13.84
C ILE A 119 6.19 7.74 14.57
N ASP A 120 6.20 7.80 15.89
CA ASP A 120 5.18 7.20 16.73
C ASP A 120 4.08 8.22 17.03
N ALA A 121 3.00 8.15 16.28
CA ALA A 121 1.80 8.94 16.52
C ALA A 121 0.80 8.20 17.43
N SER A 122 1.03 6.91 17.75
CA SER A 122 0.12 6.14 18.61
C SER A 122 0.12 6.64 20.05
N GLU A 123 1.24 7.15 20.51
CA GLU A 123 1.42 7.69 21.87
C GLU A 123 1.24 9.22 21.94
N SER A 124 0.93 9.90 20.80
CA SER A 124 0.77 11.36 20.73
C SER A 124 -0.62 11.74 20.24
N ASP A 125 -1.50 12.11 21.18
CA ASP A 125 -2.83 12.66 20.84
C ASP A 125 -2.71 13.90 19.96
N GLU A 126 -1.70 14.76 20.20
CA GLU A 126 -1.47 15.95 19.40
C GLU A 126 -1.24 15.64 17.93
N MET A 127 -0.38 14.66 17.61
CA MET A 127 -0.12 14.23 16.23
C MET A 127 -1.33 13.55 15.57
N ARG A 128 -2.14 12.82 16.35
CA ARG A 128 -3.36 12.18 15.83
C ARG A 128 -4.46 13.18 15.57
N GLU A 129 -4.59 14.18 16.44
CA GLU A 129 -5.66 15.16 16.33
C GLU A 129 -5.30 16.36 15.43
N ASN A 130 -4.04 16.69 15.30
CA ASN A 130 -3.54 17.80 14.51
C ASN A 130 -2.67 17.29 13.35
N VAL A 131 -3.29 17.06 12.20
CA VAL A 131 -2.57 16.59 11.01
C VAL A 131 -1.43 17.52 10.59
N ARG A 132 -1.51 18.81 10.94
CA ARG A 132 -0.46 19.77 10.61
C ARG A 132 0.81 19.50 11.41
N GLU A 133 0.70 19.21 12.69
CA GLU A 133 1.82 18.83 13.56
C GLU A 133 2.52 17.56 13.03
N LEU A 134 1.71 16.55 12.67
CA LEU A 134 2.23 15.34 12.05
C LEU A 134 2.99 15.65 10.75
N LEU A 135 2.43 16.48 9.87
CA LEU A 135 3.07 16.82 8.59
C LEU A 135 4.36 17.65 8.78
N ASP A 136 4.42 18.52 9.78
CA ASP A 136 5.62 19.31 10.10
C ASP A 136 6.73 18.38 10.63
N THR A 137 6.40 17.43 11.52
CA THR A 137 7.31 16.40 12.00
C THR A 137 7.81 15.50 10.86
N MET A 138 6.90 15.05 9.98
CA MET A 138 7.28 14.28 8.78
C MET A 138 8.21 15.08 7.86
N ALA A 139 7.95 16.39 7.67
CA ALA A 139 8.78 17.25 6.83
C ALA A 139 10.21 17.35 7.36
N TYR A 140 10.35 17.48 8.67
CA TYR A 140 11.65 17.49 9.33
C TYR A 140 12.38 16.16 9.14
N ALA A 141 11.72 15.03 9.47
CA ALA A 141 12.29 13.70 9.34
C ALA A 141 12.72 13.36 7.89
N ILE A 142 11.87 13.69 6.89
CA ILE A 142 12.18 13.45 5.47
C ILE A 142 13.43 14.22 5.04
N LYS A 143 13.54 15.49 5.44
CA LYS A 143 14.69 16.32 5.05
C LYS A 143 15.98 15.87 5.74
N GLU A 144 15.93 15.66 7.04
CA GLU A 144 17.09 15.29 7.85
C GLU A 144 17.61 13.89 7.47
N LYS A 145 16.71 12.93 7.42
CA LYS A 145 17.06 11.52 7.13
C LYS A 145 17.08 11.18 5.64
N LYS A 146 16.69 12.11 4.75
CA LYS A 146 16.63 11.92 3.29
C LYS A 146 15.76 10.73 2.90
N CYS A 147 14.57 10.61 3.50
CA CYS A 147 13.63 9.56 3.16
C CYS A 147 13.08 9.73 1.74
N THR A 148 12.86 8.62 1.05
CA THR A 148 12.34 8.56 -0.33
C THR A 148 10.99 7.88 -0.40
N ASN A 149 10.63 7.12 0.63
CA ASN A 149 9.37 6.40 0.74
C ASN A 149 8.73 6.70 2.09
N VAL A 150 7.39 6.72 2.11
CA VAL A 150 6.60 6.95 3.33
C VAL A 150 5.55 5.85 3.47
N VAL A 151 5.41 5.31 4.66
CA VAL A 151 4.30 4.44 5.06
C VAL A 151 3.53 5.12 6.18
N ILE A 152 2.19 5.14 6.12
CA ILE A 152 1.31 5.59 7.21
C ILE A 152 0.34 4.46 7.54
N ASP A 153 0.49 3.88 8.72
CA ASP A 153 -0.33 2.75 9.19
C ASP A 153 -0.97 3.06 10.56
N SER A 154 -2.25 3.44 10.58
CA SER A 154 -3.15 3.63 9.48
C SER A 154 -3.60 5.09 9.36
N VAL A 155 -3.87 5.53 8.12
CA VAL A 155 -4.41 6.87 7.90
C VAL A 155 -5.81 7.02 8.50
N THR A 156 -6.53 5.90 8.70
CA THR A 156 -7.86 5.88 9.33
C THR A 156 -7.80 6.40 10.77
N GLY A 157 -6.79 6.04 11.54
CA GLY A 157 -6.62 6.49 12.92
C GLY A 157 -6.45 8.01 13.06
N LEU A 158 -6.07 8.72 11.97
CA LEU A 158 -5.94 10.18 11.97
C LEU A 158 -7.28 10.92 11.84
N TYR A 159 -8.35 10.24 11.45
CA TYR A 159 -9.68 10.85 11.28
C TYR A 159 -10.82 10.05 11.88
N GLU A 160 -10.56 8.99 12.61
CA GLU A 160 -11.55 8.10 13.20
C GLU A 160 -12.62 8.86 14.01
N HIS A 161 -12.18 9.85 14.80
CA HIS A 161 -13.06 10.72 15.58
C HIS A 161 -13.60 11.93 14.79
N LYS A 162 -13.16 12.13 13.55
CA LYS A 162 -13.46 13.30 12.70
C LYS A 162 -13.75 12.89 11.26
N GLU A 163 -14.58 11.88 11.05
CA GLU A 163 -14.83 11.29 9.70
C GLU A 163 -15.27 12.31 8.65
N VAL A 164 -16.02 13.34 9.05
CA VAL A 164 -16.40 14.45 8.17
C VAL A 164 -15.17 15.15 7.57
N MET A 165 -14.04 15.13 8.26
CA MET A 165 -12.79 15.73 7.81
C MET A 165 -11.87 14.74 7.07
N ALA A 166 -12.22 13.46 6.97
CA ALA A 166 -11.39 12.43 6.36
C ALA A 166 -10.84 12.84 4.98
N ARG A 167 -11.72 13.39 4.14
CA ARG A 167 -11.35 13.86 2.79
C ARG A 167 -10.31 14.99 2.82
N GLN A 168 -10.44 15.90 3.76
CA GLN A 168 -9.51 17.02 3.91
C GLN A 168 -8.15 16.53 4.41
N ILE A 169 -8.14 15.68 5.43
CA ILE A 169 -6.93 15.11 6.02
C ILE A 169 -6.15 14.30 4.97
N VAL A 170 -6.82 13.38 4.28
CA VAL A 170 -6.19 12.57 3.22
C VAL A 170 -5.66 13.46 2.09
N ARG A 171 -6.39 14.52 1.70
CA ARG A 171 -5.93 15.48 0.69
C ARG A 171 -4.68 16.24 1.13
N GLN A 172 -4.59 16.62 2.39
CA GLN A 172 -3.39 17.30 2.95
C GLN A 172 -2.18 16.35 2.91
N ILE A 173 -2.34 15.10 3.36
CA ILE A 173 -1.29 14.07 3.32
C ILE A 173 -0.85 13.79 1.87
N PHE A 174 -1.80 13.60 0.95
CA PHE A 174 -1.50 13.38 -0.47
C PHE A 174 -0.69 14.52 -1.07
N ASN A 175 -1.14 15.77 -0.89
CA ASN A 175 -0.46 16.96 -1.39
C ASN A 175 0.94 17.12 -0.77
N PHE A 176 1.08 16.79 0.51
CA PHE A 176 2.35 16.78 1.21
C PHE A 176 3.32 15.78 0.58
N LEU A 177 2.91 14.52 0.40
CA LEU A 177 3.74 13.48 -0.20
C LEU A 177 4.17 13.86 -1.63
N LYS A 178 3.26 14.43 -2.43
CA LYS A 178 3.60 14.95 -3.77
C LYS A 178 4.59 16.10 -3.72
N LYS A 179 4.41 17.06 -2.80
CA LYS A 179 5.33 18.20 -2.61
C LYS A 179 6.73 17.76 -2.23
N PHE A 180 6.84 16.76 -1.35
CA PHE A 180 8.12 16.20 -0.88
C PHE A 180 8.67 15.10 -1.79
N ARG A 181 8.00 14.82 -2.94
CA ARG A 181 8.39 13.80 -3.93
C ARG A 181 8.60 12.43 -3.29
N GLN A 182 7.63 11.99 -2.50
CA GLN A 182 7.65 10.70 -1.82
C GLN A 182 6.80 9.67 -2.58
N THR A 183 7.28 8.42 -2.63
CA THR A 183 6.42 7.28 -2.88
C THR A 183 5.74 6.93 -1.56
N GLY A 184 4.41 6.88 -1.54
CA GLY A 184 3.62 6.73 -0.30
C GLY A 184 2.74 5.49 -0.30
N ILE A 185 2.75 4.78 0.82
CA ILE A 185 1.75 3.75 1.16
C ILE A 185 0.90 4.29 2.30
N LEU A 186 -0.40 4.36 2.06
CA LEU A 186 -1.40 4.67 3.07
C LEU A 186 -2.19 3.39 3.38
N VAL A 187 -2.24 2.99 4.64
CA VAL A 187 -3.10 1.89 5.08
C VAL A 187 -4.42 2.47 5.57
N SER A 188 -5.55 1.93 5.11
CA SER A 188 -6.87 2.35 5.57
C SER A 188 -7.79 1.16 5.83
N GLN A 189 -8.77 1.34 6.74
CA GLN A 189 -9.73 0.29 7.07
C GLN A 189 -11.05 0.49 6.32
N LYS A 190 -11.69 -0.60 5.92
CA LYS A 190 -13.08 -0.63 5.44
C LYS A 190 -14.03 -0.82 6.63
N ARG A 191 -15.22 -0.20 6.58
CA ARG A 191 -16.23 -0.31 7.64
C ARG A 191 -16.96 -1.65 7.70
N SER A 192 -17.16 -2.33 6.58
CA SER A 192 -17.85 -3.62 6.57
C SER A 192 -17.43 -4.52 5.40
N ALA A 193 -17.56 -5.84 5.61
CA ALA A 193 -17.35 -6.85 4.59
C ALA A 193 -18.50 -6.88 3.54
N GLN A 194 -19.69 -6.35 3.85
CA GLN A 194 -20.83 -6.33 2.93
C GLN A 194 -20.67 -5.37 1.75
N ALA A 195 -19.71 -4.44 1.82
CA ALA A 195 -19.31 -3.58 0.73
C ALA A 195 -18.10 -4.14 -0.04
N SER A 196 -18.03 -5.46 -0.26
CA SER A 196 -16.91 -6.14 -0.94
C SER A 196 -16.69 -5.63 -2.37
N GLU A 197 -17.70 -5.04 -3.00
CA GLU A 197 -17.63 -4.49 -4.35
C GLU A 197 -17.10 -3.05 -4.42
N SER A 198 -17.05 -2.32 -3.31
CA SER A 198 -16.56 -0.95 -3.28
C SER A 198 -15.23 -0.81 -2.55
N ALA A 199 -14.35 0.04 -3.07
CA ALA A 199 -13.09 0.42 -2.42
C ALA A 199 -13.34 1.44 -1.27
N GLU A 200 -14.51 1.40 -0.62
CA GLU A 200 -14.88 2.36 0.42
C GLU A 200 -14.11 2.11 1.71
N ALA A 201 -13.11 2.95 1.97
CA ALA A 201 -12.46 3.04 3.27
C ALA A 201 -13.42 3.66 4.30
N ALA A 202 -13.16 3.44 5.60
CA ALA A 202 -13.77 4.25 6.66
C ALA A 202 -13.56 5.74 6.32
N GLY A 203 -14.64 6.52 6.27
CA GLY A 203 -14.62 7.88 5.71
C GLY A 203 -15.16 8.00 4.28
N GLY A 204 -15.75 6.91 3.73
CA GLY A 204 -16.36 6.86 2.41
C GLY A 204 -15.36 6.79 1.26
N LEU A 205 -15.81 7.09 0.04
CA LEU A 205 -14.99 7.16 -1.19
C LEU A 205 -13.82 8.16 -1.13
N ALA A 206 -13.65 8.84 0.04
CA ALA A 206 -12.71 9.95 0.17
C ALA A 206 -11.27 9.59 -0.14
N VAL A 207 -10.79 8.42 0.30
CA VAL A 207 -9.38 8.02 0.14
C VAL A 207 -9.10 7.60 -1.29
N ALA A 208 -9.92 6.69 -1.86
CA ALA A 208 -9.72 6.15 -3.20
C ALA A 208 -9.73 7.23 -4.29
N HIS A 209 -10.56 8.27 -4.15
CA HIS A 209 -10.62 9.37 -5.12
C HIS A 209 -9.47 10.37 -5.03
N ILE A 210 -8.69 10.36 -3.96
CA ILE A 210 -7.61 11.32 -3.76
C ILE A 210 -6.27 10.76 -4.20
N VAL A 211 -5.99 9.49 -3.85
CA VAL A 211 -4.71 8.81 -4.11
C VAL A 211 -4.50 8.45 -5.58
N ASP A 212 -3.27 8.09 -5.95
CA ASP A 212 -2.96 7.70 -7.34
C ASP A 212 -3.45 6.29 -7.68
N GLY A 213 -3.56 5.41 -6.69
CA GLY A 213 -4.07 4.06 -6.88
C GLY A 213 -4.50 3.41 -5.57
N THR A 214 -5.32 2.36 -5.69
CA THR A 214 -5.85 1.63 -4.55
C THR A 214 -5.64 0.13 -4.75
N ILE A 215 -5.10 -0.53 -3.71
CA ILE A 215 -5.02 -1.98 -3.59
C ILE A 215 -6.04 -2.39 -2.55
N VAL A 216 -6.94 -3.28 -2.92
CA VAL A 216 -8.00 -3.80 -2.05
C VAL A 216 -7.63 -5.21 -1.63
N LEU A 217 -7.54 -5.42 -0.32
CA LEU A 217 -7.44 -6.74 0.30
C LEU A 217 -8.79 -7.16 0.83
N ASP A 218 -9.17 -8.38 0.54
CA ASP A 218 -10.42 -8.96 1.02
C ASP A 218 -10.23 -10.37 1.56
N LYS A 219 -11.18 -10.85 2.36
CA LYS A 219 -11.20 -12.22 2.87
C LYS A 219 -12.63 -12.75 2.91
N LYS A 220 -12.79 -14.03 2.59
CA LYS A 220 -14.05 -14.74 2.66
C LYS A 220 -13.86 -16.03 3.44
N LEU A 221 -14.69 -16.23 4.46
CA LEU A 221 -14.80 -17.51 5.16
C LEU A 221 -15.53 -18.52 4.27
N ILE A 222 -15.02 -19.74 4.20
CA ILE A 222 -15.66 -20.84 3.51
C ILE A 222 -16.73 -21.44 4.42
N GLU A 223 -18.00 -21.20 4.11
CA GLU A 223 -19.12 -21.56 4.99
C GLU A 223 -20.03 -22.65 4.39
N SER A 224 -19.96 -22.85 3.09
CA SER A 224 -20.89 -23.73 2.38
C SER A 224 -20.18 -24.76 1.52
N ARG A 225 -20.89 -25.88 1.20
CA ARG A 225 -20.42 -26.87 0.22
C ARG A 225 -20.21 -26.27 -1.18
N TRP A 226 -20.95 -25.23 -1.52
CA TRP A 226 -20.76 -24.50 -2.77
C TRP A 226 -19.42 -23.77 -2.77
N ASP A 227 -19.05 -23.11 -1.67
CA ASP A 227 -17.74 -22.48 -1.52
C ASP A 227 -16.62 -23.52 -1.59
N VAL A 228 -16.77 -24.66 -0.92
CA VAL A 228 -15.80 -25.77 -0.98
C VAL A 228 -15.58 -26.21 -2.43
N ASN A 229 -16.66 -26.44 -3.16
CA ASN A 229 -16.59 -26.86 -4.56
C ASN A 229 -15.97 -25.78 -5.47
N LEU A 230 -16.25 -24.50 -5.18
CA LEU A 230 -15.73 -23.38 -5.97
C LEU A 230 -14.25 -23.12 -5.71
N TYR A 231 -13.84 -23.09 -4.46
CA TYR A 231 -12.48 -22.67 -4.08
C TYR A 231 -11.54 -23.84 -3.77
N GLY A 232 -12.05 -25.04 -3.59
CA GLY A 232 -11.28 -26.22 -3.21
C GLY A 232 -10.61 -26.09 -1.84
N LEU A 233 -11.24 -25.36 -0.94
CA LEU A 233 -10.85 -25.15 0.47
C LEU A 233 -11.87 -25.82 1.38
N GLU A 234 -11.52 -26.12 2.63
CA GLU A 234 -12.41 -26.74 3.59
C GLU A 234 -13.31 -25.72 4.29
N ILE A 235 -14.47 -26.17 4.82
CA ILE A 235 -15.34 -25.33 5.65
C ILE A 235 -14.55 -24.87 6.88
N GLY A 236 -14.59 -23.55 7.14
CA GLY A 236 -13.84 -22.90 8.22
C GLY A 236 -12.51 -22.29 7.75
N GLU A 237 -12.02 -22.62 6.56
CA GLU A 237 -10.86 -21.94 5.97
C GLU A 237 -11.22 -20.56 5.42
N VAL A 238 -10.20 -19.72 5.20
CA VAL A 238 -10.36 -18.36 4.69
C VAL A 238 -9.60 -18.20 3.39
N ILE A 239 -10.31 -17.88 2.31
CA ILE A 239 -9.68 -17.41 1.08
C ILE A 239 -9.42 -15.90 1.18
N ARG A 240 -8.21 -15.47 0.84
CA ARG A 240 -7.83 -14.06 0.78
C ARG A 240 -7.58 -13.64 -0.65
N THR A 241 -8.08 -12.45 -0.99
CA THR A 241 -7.93 -11.91 -2.35
C THR A 241 -7.39 -10.50 -2.34
N LEU A 242 -6.64 -10.17 -3.39
CA LEU A 242 -6.07 -8.86 -3.65
C LEU A 242 -6.44 -8.41 -5.06
N ARG A 243 -6.83 -7.16 -5.23
CA ARG A 243 -6.97 -6.53 -6.55
C ARG A 243 -6.47 -5.10 -6.53
N ILE A 244 -5.99 -4.63 -7.66
CA ILE A 244 -5.71 -3.21 -7.90
C ILE A 244 -7.00 -2.59 -8.46
N ASP A 245 -7.62 -1.70 -7.70
CA ASP A 245 -8.90 -1.08 -8.04
C ASP A 245 -8.74 0.18 -8.92
N GLY A 246 -7.52 0.58 -9.17
CA GLY A 246 -7.16 1.67 -10.08
C GLY A 246 -5.73 2.17 -9.86
N CYS A 247 -5.15 2.72 -10.92
CA CYS A 247 -3.90 3.47 -10.86
C CYS A 247 -3.90 4.55 -11.95
N ARG A 248 -3.71 5.82 -11.54
CA ARG A 248 -3.73 6.97 -12.46
C ARG A 248 -2.42 7.17 -13.22
N LEU A 249 -1.34 6.58 -12.73
CA LEU A 249 0.02 6.84 -13.24
C LEU A 249 0.45 5.83 -14.30
N THR A 250 -0.17 4.63 -14.31
CA THR A 250 0.22 3.56 -15.21
C THR A 250 -0.91 2.53 -15.37
N SER A 251 -0.77 1.63 -16.33
CA SER A 251 -1.63 0.45 -16.46
C SER A 251 -1.32 -0.56 -15.36
N HIS A 252 -2.29 -1.39 -15.02
CA HIS A 252 -2.17 -2.41 -13.99
C HIS A 252 -2.95 -3.69 -14.36
N ASP A 253 -2.65 -4.77 -13.67
CA ASP A 253 -3.44 -6.00 -13.75
C ASP A 253 -4.79 -5.79 -13.04
N SER A 254 -5.87 -5.93 -13.79
CA SER A 254 -7.24 -5.76 -13.30
C SER A 254 -7.84 -7.03 -12.69
N ARG A 255 -7.12 -8.16 -12.75
CA ARG A 255 -7.59 -9.42 -12.20
C ARG A 255 -7.55 -9.41 -10.67
N THR A 256 -8.46 -10.15 -10.06
CA THR A 256 -8.38 -10.49 -8.63
C THR A 256 -7.39 -11.64 -8.45
N TRP A 257 -6.49 -11.50 -7.51
CA TRP A 257 -5.46 -12.48 -7.16
C TRP A 257 -5.77 -13.13 -5.81
N VAL A 258 -5.51 -14.42 -5.71
CA VAL A 258 -5.48 -15.12 -4.42
C VAL A 258 -4.12 -14.91 -3.79
N PHE A 259 -4.11 -14.66 -2.49
CA PHE A 259 -2.89 -14.57 -1.70
C PHE A 259 -3.04 -15.29 -0.36
N GLU A 260 -1.93 -15.62 0.24
CA GLU A 260 -1.83 -16.22 1.56
C GLU A 260 -0.98 -15.34 2.49
N ILE A 261 -1.23 -15.47 3.78
CA ILE A 261 -0.33 -14.99 4.82
C ILE A 261 0.40 -16.23 5.32
N ALA A 262 1.66 -16.38 4.93
CA ALA A 262 2.49 -17.50 5.34
C ALA A 262 2.68 -17.51 6.87
N GLU A 263 3.07 -18.64 7.44
CA GLU A 263 3.38 -18.77 8.87
C GLU A 263 4.48 -17.79 9.32
N SER A 264 5.36 -17.44 8.39
CA SER A 264 6.37 -16.40 8.57
C SER A 264 5.81 -14.97 8.67
N GLY A 265 4.51 -14.77 8.39
CA GLY A 265 3.85 -13.47 8.32
C GLY A 265 4.07 -12.72 7.00
N LEU A 266 4.63 -13.36 5.98
CA LEU A 266 4.76 -12.77 4.65
C LEU A 266 3.45 -12.85 3.88
N VAL A 267 3.17 -11.82 3.11
CA VAL A 267 2.06 -11.81 2.13
C VAL A 267 2.60 -12.37 0.81
N GLU A 268 2.05 -13.50 0.40
CA GLU A 268 2.47 -14.23 -0.81
C GLU A 268 1.32 -14.32 -1.82
N LEU A 269 1.47 -13.66 -2.97
CA LEU A 269 0.49 -13.76 -4.05
C LEU A 269 0.67 -15.09 -4.80
N ILE A 270 -0.40 -15.86 -4.88
CA ILE A 270 -0.40 -17.22 -5.45
C ILE A 270 -0.64 -17.17 -6.97
N SER A 271 -1.88 -16.85 -7.37
CA SER A 271 -2.31 -16.79 -8.78
C SER A 271 -3.57 -15.93 -8.93
N PRO A 272 -3.92 -15.53 -10.15
CA PRO A 272 -5.25 -14.99 -10.42
C PRO A 272 -6.35 -15.95 -9.95
N LEU A 273 -7.44 -15.39 -9.39
CA LEU A 273 -8.55 -16.16 -8.84
C LEU A 273 -9.15 -17.14 -9.86
N SER A 274 -9.28 -16.73 -11.13
CA SER A 274 -9.77 -17.60 -12.19
C SER A 274 -8.89 -18.83 -12.40
N GLU A 275 -7.56 -18.67 -12.36
CA GLU A 275 -6.62 -19.78 -12.49
C GLU A 275 -6.60 -20.66 -11.24
N PHE A 276 -6.77 -20.05 -10.04
CA PHE A 276 -6.85 -20.76 -8.77
C PHE A 276 -8.05 -21.73 -8.76
N ILE A 277 -9.23 -21.24 -9.16
CA ILE A 277 -10.45 -22.04 -9.25
C ILE A 277 -10.30 -23.19 -10.26
N THR A 278 -9.76 -22.90 -11.43
CA THR A 278 -9.59 -23.93 -12.49
C THR A 278 -8.65 -25.06 -12.06
N ARG A 279 -7.56 -24.76 -11.35
CA ARG A 279 -6.60 -25.78 -10.87
C ARG A 279 -7.18 -26.73 -9.82
N LYS A 280 -8.18 -26.26 -9.05
CA LYS A 280 -8.80 -27.04 -7.98
C LYS A 280 -10.01 -27.88 -8.47
N SER A 281 -10.51 -27.56 -9.68
CA SER A 281 -11.66 -28.25 -10.30
C SER A 281 -11.26 -29.39 -11.24
N GLY A 282 -9.99 -29.60 -11.51
CA GLY A 282 -9.44 -30.71 -12.30
C GLY A 282 -8.60 -31.65 -11.45
#